data_3174726d4aa39ba7787baaf0fce94fa8
#
_entry.id   3174726d4aa39ba7787baaf0fce94fa8
#
_cell.length_a   1.000
_cell.length_b   1.000
_cell.length_c   1.000
_cell.angle_alpha   90.00
_cell.angle_beta   90.00
_cell.angle_gamma   90.00
#
_symmetry.space_group_name_H-M   'P 1'
#
loop_
_entity.id
_entity.type
_entity.pdbx_description
1 polymer ?
#
loop_
_entity_poly.entity_id
_entity_poly.type
_entity_poly.pdbx_seq_one_letter_code
_entity_poly.pdbx_strand_id
1 'polypeptide(L)'
;MGSNLTVRGPLDTDVAAEVRALAAAAALADGVPPISEQPLLNLTADHHDVVHVLHHDDAGALVAYAQLDPAGDPPTAELAVSPDARRQGLGTSILGALRDLAPGGFGLWAYGHGTGAQAFAEHHGLETLRELFVMDRPVTGLAARPTPPEGYSVRTFTPEDADAWVELNARSFAHHPEQGRLTRADLDARIAEPWFRADDLLLVDGPDGLAAFVWTKVVGADGELYVVAVDPGHQGRGLGHLLTETALVHLAERGCTRALLYVDGDNLRAVNVYRRAGFDLADRHVLVRGTPATR
;
A
#
# COMPACT_ATOMS: atom_id res chain seq x y z
N MET A 1 27.42 -11.43 -17.16
CA MET A 1 25.98 -11.11 -17.08
C MET A 1 25.41 -11.95 -15.94
N GLY A 2 25.04 -11.34 -14.84
CA GLY A 2 24.40 -12.03 -13.72
C GLY A 2 23.10 -12.73 -14.17
N SER A 3 22.69 -13.76 -13.44
CA SER A 3 21.42 -14.46 -13.68
C SER A 3 20.41 -14.11 -12.61
N ASN A 4 19.13 -14.09 -12.97
CA ASN A 4 18.07 -13.95 -11.98
C ASN A 4 18.00 -15.21 -11.12
N LEU A 5 17.96 -15.01 -9.79
CA LEU A 5 17.66 -16.05 -8.82
C LEU A 5 16.18 -15.91 -8.42
N THR A 6 15.43 -17.00 -8.46
CA THR A 6 14.04 -17.02 -7.99
C THR A 6 13.95 -17.77 -6.68
N VAL A 7 13.34 -17.16 -5.67
CA VAL A 7 13.12 -17.74 -4.33
C VAL A 7 11.62 -17.68 -4.02
N ARG A 8 11.07 -18.75 -3.48
CA ARG A 8 9.67 -18.83 -2.99
C ARG A 8 9.64 -18.83 -1.48
N GLY A 9 8.65 -18.13 -0.92
CA GLY A 9 8.51 -17.99 0.53
C GLY A 9 9.53 -17.01 1.13
N PRO A 10 9.74 -17.03 2.46
CA PRO A 10 10.55 -16.04 3.15
C PRO A 10 12.01 -16.05 2.71
N LEU A 11 12.61 -14.86 2.64
CA LEU A 11 14.05 -14.69 2.42
C LEU A 11 14.80 -14.80 3.75
N ASP A 12 16.08 -15.22 3.67
CA ASP A 12 17.02 -15.09 4.77
C ASP A 12 17.17 -13.62 5.19
N THR A 13 17.45 -13.39 6.47
CA THR A 13 17.54 -12.04 7.06
C THR A 13 18.53 -11.13 6.31
N ASP A 14 19.68 -11.66 5.91
CA ASP A 14 20.72 -10.88 5.20
C ASP A 14 20.23 -10.46 3.81
N VAL A 15 19.62 -11.37 3.05
CA VAL A 15 19.02 -11.07 1.72
C VAL A 15 17.87 -10.09 1.84
N ALA A 16 17.02 -10.24 2.87
CA ALA A 16 15.95 -9.28 3.14
C ALA A 16 16.49 -7.88 3.45
N ALA A 17 17.63 -7.78 4.15
CA ALA A 17 18.30 -6.51 4.41
C ALA A 17 18.85 -5.87 3.12
N GLU A 18 19.42 -6.66 2.20
CA GLU A 18 19.86 -6.17 0.88
C GLU A 18 18.69 -5.62 0.07
N VAL A 19 17.54 -6.30 0.06
CA VAL A 19 16.32 -5.82 -0.64
C VAL A 19 15.84 -4.49 -0.04
N ARG A 20 15.81 -4.38 1.29
CA ARG A 20 15.43 -3.12 1.96
C ARG A 20 16.40 -1.98 1.62
N ALA A 21 17.70 -2.25 1.57
CA ALA A 21 18.72 -1.26 1.19
C ALA A 21 18.56 -0.81 -0.26
N LEU A 22 18.31 -1.75 -1.19
CA LEU A 22 18.03 -1.45 -2.59
C LEU A 22 16.77 -0.57 -2.75
N ALA A 23 15.67 -0.94 -2.06
CA ALA A 23 14.43 -0.19 -2.09
C ALA A 23 14.61 1.24 -1.52
N ALA A 24 15.36 1.38 -0.41
CA ALA A 24 15.66 2.68 0.19
C ALA A 24 16.52 3.57 -0.72
N ALA A 25 17.54 3.00 -1.37
CA ALA A 25 18.39 3.74 -2.33
C ALA A 25 17.58 4.22 -3.54
N ALA A 26 16.69 3.39 -4.07
CA ALA A 26 15.81 3.77 -5.17
C ALA A 26 14.78 4.82 -4.73
N ALA A 27 14.20 4.68 -3.54
CA ALA A 27 13.27 5.68 -2.97
C ALA A 27 13.92 7.05 -2.80
N LEU A 28 15.18 7.09 -2.34
CA LEU A 28 15.94 8.33 -2.20
C LEU A 28 16.19 9.01 -3.57
N ALA A 29 16.47 8.21 -4.60
CA ALA A 29 16.74 8.74 -5.94
C ALA A 29 15.48 9.21 -6.66
N ASP A 30 14.35 8.54 -6.47
CA ASP A 30 13.10 8.77 -7.19
C ASP A 30 12.11 9.68 -6.42
N GLY A 31 12.33 9.87 -5.12
CA GLY A 31 11.40 10.61 -4.24
C GLY A 31 10.14 9.80 -3.87
N VAL A 32 10.04 8.54 -4.32
CA VAL A 32 8.92 7.64 -4.05
C VAL A 32 9.43 6.21 -3.87
N PRO A 33 8.95 5.44 -2.88
CA PRO A 33 9.32 4.05 -2.70
C PRO A 33 8.90 3.19 -3.89
N PRO A 34 9.81 2.40 -4.50
CA PRO A 34 9.47 1.48 -5.60
C PRO A 34 8.82 0.18 -5.11
N ILE A 35 8.95 -0.11 -3.83
CA ILE A 35 8.38 -1.28 -3.15
C ILE A 35 7.54 -0.77 -1.99
N SER A 36 6.28 -1.17 -1.95
CA SER A 36 5.33 -0.77 -0.93
C SER A 36 5.53 -1.53 0.39
N GLU A 37 4.72 -1.20 1.40
CA GLU A 37 4.89 -1.75 2.74
C GLU A 37 4.63 -3.27 2.79
N GLN A 38 3.54 -3.76 2.18
CA GLN A 38 3.20 -5.18 2.26
C GLN A 38 4.29 -6.09 1.67
N PRO A 39 4.85 -5.86 0.47
CA PRO A 39 5.99 -6.62 -0.02
C PRO A 39 7.23 -6.56 0.89
N LEU A 40 7.48 -5.43 1.56
CA LEU A 40 8.59 -5.33 2.53
C LEU A 40 8.33 -6.15 3.80
N LEU A 41 7.08 -6.26 4.26
CA LEU A 41 6.69 -7.16 5.35
C LEU A 41 6.79 -8.63 4.93
N ASN A 42 6.43 -8.95 3.69
CA ASN A 42 6.47 -10.29 3.14
C ASN A 42 7.89 -10.84 2.95
N LEU A 43 8.94 -10.02 3.00
CA LEU A 43 10.33 -10.49 2.80
C LEU A 43 10.70 -11.66 3.73
N THR A 44 10.22 -11.64 4.97
CA THR A 44 10.52 -12.64 5.99
C THR A 44 9.28 -13.33 6.55
N ALA A 45 8.08 -13.04 5.99
CA ALA A 45 6.83 -13.64 6.42
C ALA A 45 6.66 -15.04 5.83
N ASP A 46 6.33 -16.02 6.65
CA ASP A 46 6.15 -17.42 6.26
C ASP A 46 4.70 -17.79 5.91
N HIS A 47 3.76 -16.87 6.11
CA HIS A 47 2.32 -17.07 5.86
C HIS A 47 1.85 -16.59 4.48
N HIS A 48 2.77 -16.06 3.64
CA HIS A 48 2.50 -15.65 2.27
C HIS A 48 3.31 -16.47 1.25
N ASP A 49 2.64 -17.00 0.23
CA ASP A 49 3.31 -17.71 -0.88
C ASP A 49 3.76 -16.70 -1.97
N VAL A 50 4.66 -15.81 -1.60
CA VAL A 50 5.24 -14.84 -2.53
C VAL A 50 6.47 -15.39 -3.25
N VAL A 51 6.77 -14.84 -4.41
CA VAL A 51 7.94 -15.21 -5.22
C VAL A 51 8.86 -14.01 -5.35
N HIS A 52 10.11 -14.16 -4.95
CA HIS A 52 11.15 -13.16 -5.09
C HIS A 52 12.01 -13.44 -6.32
N VAL A 53 12.29 -12.40 -7.10
CA VAL A 53 13.25 -12.44 -8.20
C VAL A 53 14.39 -11.48 -7.85
N LEU A 54 15.59 -12.01 -7.68
CA LEU A 54 16.79 -11.28 -7.27
C LEU A 54 17.81 -11.30 -8.41
N HIS A 55 18.43 -10.16 -8.68
CA HIS A 55 19.52 -10.05 -9.64
C HIS A 55 20.75 -9.43 -8.99
N HIS A 56 21.81 -10.22 -8.89
CA HIS A 56 23.11 -9.77 -8.38
C HIS A 56 24.04 -9.48 -9.56
N ASP A 57 24.87 -8.46 -9.40
CA ASP A 57 25.95 -8.17 -10.36
C ASP A 57 27.13 -9.16 -10.23
N ASP A 58 28.16 -8.97 -11.07
CA ASP A 58 29.34 -9.84 -11.06
C ASP A 58 30.18 -9.70 -9.77
N ALA A 59 29.96 -8.66 -8.97
CA ALA A 59 30.57 -8.46 -7.64
C ALA A 59 29.75 -9.08 -6.49
N GLY A 60 28.55 -9.60 -6.78
CA GLY A 60 27.63 -10.20 -5.85
C GLY A 60 26.69 -9.20 -5.14
N ALA A 61 26.64 -7.94 -5.57
CA ALA A 61 25.71 -6.96 -5.01
C ALA A 61 24.31 -7.11 -5.63
N LEU A 62 23.27 -7.02 -4.81
CA LEU A 62 21.87 -7.01 -5.30
C LEU A 62 21.59 -5.69 -6.02
N VAL A 63 21.36 -5.76 -7.35
CA VAL A 63 21.15 -4.57 -8.21
C VAL A 63 19.75 -4.48 -8.80
N ALA A 64 18.96 -5.56 -8.77
CA ALA A 64 17.55 -5.51 -9.11
C ALA A 64 16.76 -6.56 -8.32
N TYR A 65 15.52 -6.24 -8.04
CA TYR A 65 14.61 -7.06 -7.26
C TYR A 65 13.19 -6.93 -7.76
N ALA A 66 12.43 -8.01 -7.71
CA ALA A 66 10.97 -7.96 -7.78
C ALA A 66 10.35 -8.97 -6.81
N GLN A 67 9.13 -8.65 -6.36
CA GLN A 67 8.26 -9.59 -5.66
C GLN A 67 6.99 -9.77 -6.48
N LEU A 68 6.57 -11.02 -6.64
CA LEU A 68 5.28 -11.42 -7.21
C LEU A 68 4.42 -12.00 -6.10
N ASP A 69 3.26 -11.42 -5.87
CA ASP A 69 2.18 -11.99 -5.05
C ASP A 69 1.22 -12.77 -5.98
N PRO A 70 1.19 -14.11 -5.92
CA PRO A 70 0.33 -14.92 -6.78
C PRO A 70 -1.13 -14.97 -6.30
N ALA A 71 -1.44 -14.48 -5.09
CA ALA A 71 -2.78 -14.61 -4.49
C ALA A 71 -3.81 -13.61 -5.05
N GLY A 72 -3.37 -12.59 -5.83
CA GLY A 72 -4.25 -11.66 -6.54
C GLY A 72 -4.85 -12.26 -7.81
N ASP A 73 -5.93 -11.66 -8.32
CA ASP A 73 -6.49 -11.94 -9.64
C ASP A 73 -6.66 -10.60 -10.40
N PRO A 74 -5.73 -10.27 -11.30
CA PRO A 74 -4.50 -11.00 -11.61
C PRO A 74 -3.46 -10.94 -10.45
N PRO A 75 -2.43 -11.84 -10.44
CA PRO A 75 -1.25 -11.69 -9.59
C PRO A 75 -0.66 -10.30 -9.68
N THR A 76 -0.03 -9.79 -8.62
CA THR A 76 0.58 -8.46 -8.63
C THR A 76 2.07 -8.52 -8.36
N ALA A 77 2.82 -7.61 -8.95
CA ALA A 77 4.26 -7.52 -8.76
C ALA A 77 4.71 -6.08 -8.52
N GLU A 78 5.83 -5.96 -7.83
CA GLU A 78 6.58 -4.71 -7.65
C GLU A 78 8.04 -4.96 -8.01
N LEU A 79 8.71 -3.94 -8.54
CA LEU A 79 10.06 -4.06 -9.09
C LEU A 79 10.89 -2.84 -8.74
N ALA A 80 12.12 -3.07 -8.30
CA ALA A 80 13.14 -2.05 -8.07
C ALA A 80 14.43 -2.38 -8.83
N VAL A 81 15.08 -1.34 -9.37
CA VAL A 81 16.43 -1.41 -9.95
C VAL A 81 17.28 -0.34 -9.28
N SER A 82 18.48 -0.74 -8.81
CA SER A 82 19.46 0.19 -8.25
C SER A 82 19.67 1.39 -9.17
N PRO A 83 19.63 2.63 -8.67
CA PRO A 83 19.82 3.83 -9.50
C PRO A 83 21.07 3.74 -10.41
N ASP A 84 22.19 3.25 -9.86
CA ASP A 84 23.46 3.15 -10.57
C ASP A 84 23.52 2.02 -11.62
N ALA A 85 22.59 1.06 -11.54
CA ALA A 85 22.51 -0.07 -12.47
C ALA A 85 21.39 0.06 -13.50
N ARG A 86 20.71 1.22 -13.57
CA ARG A 86 19.64 1.48 -14.54
C ARG A 86 20.17 1.57 -15.97
N ARG A 87 19.24 1.43 -16.95
CA ARG A 87 19.53 1.50 -18.40
C ARG A 87 20.49 0.41 -18.91
N GLN A 88 20.65 -0.68 -18.15
CA GLN A 88 21.48 -1.84 -18.51
C GLN A 88 20.65 -3.09 -18.82
N GLY A 89 19.32 -2.94 -19.02
CA GLY A 89 18.42 -4.04 -19.37
C GLY A 89 17.91 -4.85 -18.16
N LEU A 90 18.28 -4.51 -16.92
CA LEU A 90 17.88 -5.26 -15.72
C LEU A 90 16.37 -5.29 -15.52
N GLY A 91 15.67 -4.16 -15.68
CA GLY A 91 14.21 -4.13 -15.60
C GLY A 91 13.55 -5.05 -16.64
N THR A 92 14.07 -5.10 -17.86
CA THR A 92 13.62 -6.03 -18.91
C THR A 92 13.86 -7.48 -18.53
N SER A 93 15.02 -7.80 -17.96
CA SER A 93 15.35 -9.14 -17.46
C SER A 93 14.39 -9.60 -16.36
N ILE A 94 14.13 -8.73 -15.37
CA ILE A 94 13.16 -8.99 -14.29
C ILE A 94 11.75 -9.16 -14.85
N LEU A 95 11.31 -8.28 -15.77
CA LEU A 95 10.00 -8.40 -16.42
C LEU A 95 9.85 -9.73 -17.18
N GLY A 96 10.92 -10.20 -17.84
CA GLY A 96 10.96 -11.53 -18.47
C GLY A 96 10.73 -12.64 -17.46
N ALA A 97 11.43 -12.63 -16.32
CA ALA A 97 11.26 -13.61 -15.27
C ALA A 97 9.83 -13.58 -14.67
N LEU A 98 9.24 -12.40 -14.48
CA LEU A 98 7.85 -12.27 -14.02
C LEU A 98 6.85 -12.86 -15.03
N ARG A 99 7.07 -12.68 -16.34
CA ARG A 99 6.24 -13.28 -17.39
C ARG A 99 6.30 -14.81 -17.40
N ASP A 100 7.46 -15.38 -17.11
CA ASP A 100 7.64 -16.84 -17.00
C ASP A 100 6.96 -17.40 -15.73
N LEU A 101 6.97 -16.64 -14.64
CA LEU A 101 6.34 -17.01 -13.36
C LEU A 101 4.81 -16.88 -13.38
N ALA A 102 4.28 -15.89 -14.12
CA ALA A 102 2.86 -15.63 -14.25
C ALA A 102 2.42 -15.62 -15.73
N PRO A 103 2.39 -16.79 -16.41
CA PRO A 103 2.09 -16.86 -17.84
C PRO A 103 0.66 -16.46 -18.20
N GLY A 104 -0.25 -16.39 -17.22
CA GLY A 104 -1.60 -15.87 -17.36
C GLY A 104 -1.68 -14.33 -17.34
N GLY A 105 -0.56 -13.66 -17.09
CA GLY A 105 -0.46 -12.21 -16.89
C GLY A 105 -0.43 -11.82 -15.42
N PHE A 106 0.00 -10.59 -15.16
CA PHE A 106 0.08 -10.00 -13.81
C PHE A 106 -0.06 -8.48 -13.91
N GLY A 107 -0.38 -7.84 -12.79
CA GLY A 107 -0.27 -6.40 -12.62
C GLY A 107 1.13 -6.03 -12.11
N LEU A 108 1.73 -4.99 -12.66
CA LEU A 108 2.99 -4.42 -12.19
C LEU A 108 2.73 -2.99 -11.68
N TRP A 109 3.02 -2.74 -10.41
CA TRP A 109 2.88 -1.42 -9.83
C TRP A 109 4.01 -0.47 -10.24
N ALA A 110 3.63 0.76 -10.60
CA ALA A 110 4.52 1.89 -10.85
C ALA A 110 4.10 3.03 -9.90
N TYR A 111 4.87 3.23 -8.84
CA TYR A 111 4.63 4.28 -7.85
C TYR A 111 5.18 5.61 -8.34
N GLY A 112 4.41 6.71 -8.10
CA GLY A 112 4.77 8.06 -8.54
C GLY A 112 4.72 8.29 -10.05
N HIS A 113 4.39 7.28 -10.84
CA HIS A 113 4.26 7.31 -12.31
C HIS A 113 5.31 8.20 -13.02
N GLY A 114 6.56 8.14 -12.54
CA GLY A 114 7.67 8.93 -13.06
C GLY A 114 8.02 8.60 -14.51
N THR A 115 8.72 9.51 -15.18
CA THR A 115 9.07 9.39 -16.60
C THR A 115 9.80 8.09 -16.97
N GLY A 116 10.60 7.54 -16.03
CA GLY A 116 11.28 6.25 -16.20
C GLY A 116 10.33 5.06 -16.25
N ALA A 117 9.34 5.03 -15.35
CA ALA A 117 8.31 3.99 -15.29
C ALA A 117 7.36 4.08 -16.50
N GLN A 118 6.98 5.29 -16.91
CA GLN A 118 6.18 5.53 -18.12
C GLN A 118 6.91 5.00 -19.37
N ALA A 119 8.16 5.42 -19.59
CA ALA A 119 8.96 4.98 -20.73
C ALA A 119 9.19 3.46 -20.72
N PHE A 120 9.32 2.84 -19.53
CA PHE A 120 9.43 1.39 -19.40
C PHE A 120 8.12 0.69 -19.79
N ALA A 121 6.98 1.18 -19.31
CA ALA A 121 5.66 0.65 -19.66
C ALA A 121 5.38 0.78 -21.17
N GLU A 122 5.62 1.94 -21.76
CA GLU A 122 5.47 2.18 -23.21
C GLU A 122 6.37 1.26 -24.04
N HIS A 123 7.66 1.15 -23.67
CA HIS A 123 8.62 0.31 -24.38
C HIS A 123 8.22 -1.17 -24.40
N HIS A 124 7.58 -1.65 -23.33
CA HIS A 124 7.17 -3.04 -23.20
C HIS A 124 5.69 -3.28 -23.53
N GLY A 125 4.96 -2.27 -24.01
CA GLY A 125 3.55 -2.36 -24.38
C GLY A 125 2.65 -2.70 -23.19
N LEU A 126 2.98 -2.21 -21.98
CA LEU A 126 2.17 -2.44 -20.78
C LEU A 126 1.00 -1.46 -20.76
N GLU A 127 -0.20 -1.98 -20.53
CA GLU A 127 -1.41 -1.17 -20.50
C GLU A 127 -1.84 -0.87 -19.06
N THR A 128 -2.38 0.32 -18.81
CA THR A 128 -2.93 0.68 -17.49
C THR A 128 -4.15 -0.18 -17.16
N LEU A 129 -4.11 -0.83 -15.99
CA LEU A 129 -5.23 -1.59 -15.41
C LEU A 129 -5.99 -0.78 -14.36
N ARG A 130 -5.26 -0.03 -13.52
CA ARG A 130 -5.81 0.65 -12.35
C ARG A 130 -4.97 1.87 -12.03
N GLU A 131 -5.60 2.94 -11.55
CA GLU A 131 -4.92 4.11 -10.99
C GLU A 131 -5.24 4.21 -9.49
N LEU A 132 -4.21 4.44 -8.69
CA LEU A 132 -4.32 4.74 -7.26
C LEU A 132 -3.92 6.20 -7.08
N PHE A 133 -4.85 7.04 -6.67
CA PHE A 133 -4.61 8.45 -6.42
C PHE A 133 -3.92 8.63 -5.07
N VAL A 134 -2.88 9.44 -5.04
CA VAL A 134 -2.33 10.01 -3.82
C VAL A 134 -2.97 11.37 -3.65
N MET A 135 -3.71 11.56 -2.58
CA MET A 135 -4.34 12.85 -2.27
C MET A 135 -3.72 13.41 -0.99
N ASP A 136 -3.53 14.72 -0.93
CA ASP A 136 -3.00 15.37 0.26
C ASP A 136 -3.69 16.69 0.58
N ARG A 137 -3.42 17.16 1.80
CA ARG A 137 -3.79 18.50 2.24
C ARG A 137 -2.90 18.96 3.40
N PRO A 138 -2.74 20.29 3.61
CA PRO A 138 -2.19 20.79 4.87
C PRO A 138 -3.08 20.48 6.06
N VAL A 139 -2.48 20.14 7.20
CA VAL A 139 -3.19 19.91 8.47
C VAL A 139 -3.30 21.26 9.21
N THR A 140 -4.10 22.17 8.64
CA THR A 140 -4.35 23.51 9.17
C THR A 140 -5.80 23.91 8.98
N GLY A 141 -6.31 24.84 9.80
CA GLY A 141 -7.67 25.35 9.66
C GLY A 141 -8.75 24.31 9.97
N LEU A 142 -8.44 23.32 10.82
CA LEU A 142 -9.36 22.26 11.17
C LEU A 142 -10.46 22.77 12.11
N ALA A 143 -11.67 22.23 11.94
CA ALA A 143 -12.75 22.38 12.91
C ALA A 143 -12.44 21.57 14.18
N ALA A 144 -13.27 21.75 15.22
CA ALA A 144 -13.22 20.88 16.39
C ALA A 144 -13.55 19.43 15.98
N ARG A 145 -13.11 18.46 16.80
CA ARG A 145 -13.41 17.04 16.59
C ARG A 145 -14.93 16.84 16.42
N PRO A 146 -15.38 16.18 15.35
CA PRO A 146 -16.81 16.03 15.06
C PRO A 146 -17.50 15.17 16.12
N THR A 147 -18.76 15.46 16.37
CA THR A 147 -19.60 14.64 17.26
C THR A 147 -20.12 13.43 16.46
N PRO A 148 -19.96 12.20 16.98
CA PRO A 148 -20.55 11.02 16.35
C PRO A 148 -22.08 11.14 16.22
N PRO A 149 -22.70 10.56 15.20
CA PRO A 149 -24.14 10.42 15.11
C PRO A 149 -24.71 9.66 16.32
N GLU A 150 -26.00 9.83 16.57
CA GLU A 150 -26.70 9.11 17.67
C GLU A 150 -26.55 7.60 17.51
N GLY A 151 -26.21 6.91 18.60
CA GLY A 151 -25.97 5.48 18.65
C GLY A 151 -24.55 5.06 18.22
N TYR A 152 -23.66 6.02 17.93
CA TYR A 152 -22.26 5.75 17.62
C TYR A 152 -21.31 6.42 18.62
N SER A 153 -20.16 5.78 18.87
CA SER A 153 -19.09 6.35 19.68
C SER A 153 -17.73 6.09 19.08
N VAL A 154 -16.79 7.02 19.28
CA VAL A 154 -15.40 6.89 18.81
C VAL A 154 -14.51 6.55 19.99
N ARG A 155 -13.65 5.55 19.82
CA ARG A 155 -12.62 5.17 20.80
C ARG A 155 -11.33 4.71 20.10
N THR A 156 -10.29 4.52 20.87
CA THR A 156 -9.03 3.94 20.37
C THR A 156 -9.09 2.41 20.36
N PHE A 157 -8.23 1.81 19.55
CA PHE A 157 -8.04 0.36 19.45
C PHE A 157 -7.42 -0.20 20.74
N THR A 158 -7.85 -1.40 21.10
CA THR A 158 -7.22 -2.25 22.11
C THR A 158 -6.93 -3.64 21.53
N PRO A 159 -6.00 -4.42 22.09
CA PRO A 159 -5.67 -5.76 21.55
C PRO A 159 -6.87 -6.71 21.43
N GLU A 160 -7.89 -6.53 22.27
CA GLU A 160 -9.14 -7.30 22.26
C GLU A 160 -9.99 -7.04 21.02
N ASP A 161 -9.76 -5.92 20.32
CA ASP A 161 -10.50 -5.55 19.11
C ASP A 161 -9.98 -6.23 17.85
N ALA A 162 -8.83 -6.88 17.92
CA ALA A 162 -8.10 -7.33 16.73
C ALA A 162 -8.93 -8.26 15.82
N ASP A 163 -9.65 -9.23 16.36
CA ASP A 163 -10.46 -10.14 15.55
C ASP A 163 -11.66 -9.42 14.93
N ALA A 164 -12.36 -8.56 15.71
CA ALA A 164 -13.47 -7.75 15.19
C ALA A 164 -13.00 -6.76 14.12
N TRP A 165 -11.79 -6.20 14.27
CA TRP A 165 -11.19 -5.33 13.26
C TRP A 165 -10.91 -6.08 11.95
N VAL A 166 -10.32 -7.29 12.00
CA VAL A 166 -10.05 -8.12 10.83
C VAL A 166 -11.35 -8.47 10.10
N GLU A 167 -12.39 -8.86 10.83
CA GLU A 167 -13.70 -9.16 10.26
C GLU A 167 -14.34 -7.95 9.58
N LEU A 168 -14.31 -6.77 10.23
CA LEU A 168 -14.82 -5.53 9.66
C LEU A 168 -14.04 -5.14 8.41
N ASN A 169 -12.70 -5.23 8.45
CA ASN A 169 -11.85 -4.97 7.30
C ASN A 169 -12.23 -5.86 6.12
N ALA A 170 -12.35 -7.18 6.31
CA ALA A 170 -12.72 -8.11 5.26
C ALA A 170 -14.10 -7.80 4.65
N ARG A 171 -15.11 -7.46 5.48
CA ARG A 171 -16.45 -7.07 4.98
C ARG A 171 -16.42 -5.75 4.22
N SER A 172 -15.67 -4.76 4.71
CA SER A 172 -15.59 -3.42 4.11
C SER A 172 -14.86 -3.42 2.77
N PHE A 173 -13.89 -4.30 2.61
CA PHE A 173 -13.03 -4.44 1.43
C PHE A 173 -13.26 -5.75 0.66
N ALA A 174 -14.45 -6.34 0.74
CA ALA A 174 -14.76 -7.63 0.11
C ALA A 174 -14.46 -7.69 -1.41
N HIS A 175 -14.49 -6.55 -2.09
CA HIS A 175 -14.18 -6.43 -3.52
C HIS A 175 -12.78 -5.86 -3.81
N HIS A 176 -12.00 -5.53 -2.78
CA HIS A 176 -10.66 -4.99 -2.94
C HIS A 176 -9.64 -6.13 -2.99
N PRO A 177 -8.82 -6.24 -4.05
CA PRO A 177 -7.99 -7.43 -4.29
C PRO A 177 -6.90 -7.65 -3.23
N GLU A 178 -6.46 -6.60 -2.55
CA GLU A 178 -5.38 -6.63 -1.57
C GLU A 178 -5.92 -6.47 -0.14
N GLN A 179 -6.58 -5.34 0.16
CA GLN A 179 -7.00 -4.98 1.51
C GLN A 179 -8.02 -5.95 2.11
N GLY A 180 -8.93 -6.51 1.32
CA GLY A 180 -9.95 -7.46 1.79
C GLY A 180 -9.40 -8.83 2.22
N ARG A 181 -8.16 -9.14 1.87
CA ARG A 181 -7.49 -10.42 2.20
C ARG A 181 -6.64 -10.36 3.46
N LEU A 182 -6.53 -9.20 4.12
CA LEU A 182 -5.73 -9.07 5.33
C LEU A 182 -6.20 -10.02 6.43
N THR A 183 -5.25 -10.80 6.94
CA THR A 183 -5.45 -11.79 7.98
C THR A 183 -5.09 -11.22 9.36
N ARG A 184 -5.33 -11.99 10.42
CA ARG A 184 -4.86 -11.66 11.76
C ARG A 184 -3.32 -11.55 11.80
N ALA A 185 -2.59 -12.42 11.11
CA ALA A 185 -1.14 -12.37 11.06
C ALA A 185 -0.63 -11.09 10.37
N ASP A 186 -1.33 -10.61 9.34
CA ASP A 186 -1.03 -9.34 8.70
C ASP A 186 -1.26 -8.13 9.61
N LEU A 187 -2.32 -8.16 10.43
CA LEU A 187 -2.56 -7.14 11.45
C LEU A 187 -1.46 -7.17 12.50
N ASP A 188 -1.12 -8.35 13.02
CA ASP A 188 -0.09 -8.52 14.04
C ASP A 188 1.30 -8.05 13.54
N ALA A 189 1.63 -8.31 12.27
CA ALA A 189 2.84 -7.80 11.64
C ALA A 189 2.89 -6.26 11.60
N ARG A 190 1.77 -5.60 11.27
CA ARG A 190 1.69 -4.12 11.27
C ARG A 190 1.73 -3.53 12.68
N ILE A 191 1.13 -4.20 13.66
CA ILE A 191 1.19 -3.81 15.09
C ILE A 191 2.62 -3.91 15.61
N ALA A 192 3.45 -4.81 15.09
CA ALA A 192 4.85 -4.93 15.46
C ALA A 192 5.77 -3.86 14.82
N GLU A 193 5.28 -3.10 13.83
CA GLU A 193 6.07 -2.06 13.20
C GLU A 193 6.34 -0.87 14.15
N PRO A 194 7.55 -0.27 14.09
CA PRO A 194 7.94 0.83 14.98
C PRO A 194 7.05 2.08 14.91
N TRP A 195 6.34 2.27 13.81
CA TRP A 195 5.44 3.41 13.63
C TRP A 195 4.07 3.20 14.29
N PHE A 196 3.68 1.95 14.60
CA PHE A 196 2.37 1.65 15.15
C PHE A 196 2.17 2.26 16.54
N ARG A 197 0.99 2.82 16.74
CA ARG A 197 0.48 3.21 18.05
C ARG A 197 -1.01 2.89 18.11
N ALA A 198 -1.46 2.30 19.21
CA ALA A 198 -2.87 1.97 19.41
C ALA A 198 -3.78 3.21 19.31
N ASP A 199 -3.31 4.37 19.79
CA ASP A 199 -4.03 5.64 19.70
C ASP A 199 -4.24 6.15 18.28
N ASP A 200 -3.45 5.67 17.30
CA ASP A 200 -3.55 6.03 15.89
C ASP A 200 -4.58 5.18 15.13
N LEU A 201 -5.14 4.14 15.76
CA LEU A 201 -6.22 3.33 15.21
C LEU A 201 -7.53 3.64 15.97
N LEU A 202 -8.38 4.45 15.34
CA LEU A 202 -9.63 4.94 15.90
C LEU A 202 -10.78 4.07 15.39
N LEU A 203 -11.56 3.54 16.32
CA LEU A 203 -12.70 2.66 16.08
C LEU A 203 -14.01 3.41 16.30
N VAL A 204 -15.03 3.06 15.55
CA VAL A 204 -16.40 3.55 15.74
C VAL A 204 -17.30 2.39 16.13
N ASP A 205 -17.73 2.35 17.36
CA ASP A 205 -18.76 1.43 17.81
C ASP A 205 -20.13 1.92 17.36
N GLY A 206 -20.97 1.00 16.90
CA GLY A 206 -22.36 1.20 16.54
C GLY A 206 -23.29 0.32 17.37
N PRO A 207 -24.59 0.33 17.09
CA PRO A 207 -25.57 -0.44 17.86
C PRO A 207 -25.34 -1.96 17.83
N ASP A 208 -24.72 -2.47 16.78
CA ASP A 208 -24.55 -3.91 16.54
C ASP A 208 -23.08 -4.36 16.64
N GLY A 209 -22.19 -3.52 17.18
CA GLY A 209 -20.76 -3.77 17.32
C GLY A 209 -19.90 -2.78 16.53
N LEU A 210 -18.71 -3.19 16.11
CA LEU A 210 -17.77 -2.35 15.39
C LEU A 210 -18.31 -2.00 13.99
N ALA A 211 -18.57 -0.70 13.76
CA ALA A 211 -19.23 -0.18 12.57
C ALA A 211 -18.28 0.47 11.54
N ALA A 212 -17.16 1.04 12.02
CA ALA A 212 -16.21 1.72 11.15
C ALA A 212 -14.88 1.90 11.86
N PHE A 213 -13.81 2.21 11.11
CA PHE A 213 -12.53 2.60 11.69
C PHE A 213 -11.74 3.51 10.75
N VAL A 214 -10.82 4.27 11.33
CA VAL A 214 -9.71 4.91 10.61
C VAL A 214 -8.41 4.58 11.34
N TRP A 215 -7.46 4.06 10.59
CA TRP A 215 -6.10 3.86 11.04
C TRP A 215 -5.24 4.98 10.43
N THR A 216 -4.57 5.75 11.27
CA THR A 216 -3.62 6.77 10.83
C THR A 216 -2.19 6.29 11.04
N LYS A 217 -1.28 6.72 10.16
CA LYS A 217 0.15 6.40 10.24
C LYS A 217 0.93 7.70 10.19
N VAL A 218 1.84 7.90 11.13
CA VAL A 218 2.65 9.12 11.24
C VAL A 218 4.10 8.82 10.94
N VAL A 219 4.66 9.49 9.93
CA VAL A 219 6.08 9.40 9.57
C VAL A 219 6.66 10.80 9.43
N GLY A 220 7.48 11.20 10.38
CA GLY A 220 8.01 12.57 10.42
C GLY A 220 6.90 13.60 10.62
N ALA A 221 6.76 14.54 9.68
CA ALA A 221 5.73 15.59 9.69
C ALA A 221 4.47 15.20 8.87
N ASP A 222 4.50 14.07 8.20
CA ASP A 222 3.40 13.57 7.38
C ASP A 222 2.54 12.59 8.18
N GLY A 223 1.22 12.77 8.06
CA GLY A 223 0.22 11.86 8.60
C GLY A 223 -0.59 11.25 7.47
N GLU A 224 -0.71 9.94 7.45
CA GLU A 224 -1.48 9.20 6.47
C GLU A 224 -2.81 8.73 7.06
N LEU A 225 -3.91 8.90 6.31
CA LEU A 225 -5.13 8.11 6.52
C LEU A 225 -4.87 6.73 5.91
N TYR A 226 -4.20 5.86 6.67
CA TYR A 226 -3.62 4.60 6.22
C TYR A 226 -4.68 3.58 5.78
N VAL A 227 -5.71 3.37 6.59
CA VAL A 227 -6.90 2.57 6.23
C VAL A 227 -8.14 3.25 6.76
N VAL A 228 -9.15 3.44 5.91
CA VAL A 228 -10.46 3.97 6.30
C VAL A 228 -11.54 3.00 5.85
N ALA A 229 -12.35 2.51 6.78
CA ALA A 229 -13.39 1.55 6.48
C ALA A 229 -14.71 1.89 7.18
N VAL A 230 -15.80 1.66 6.48
CA VAL A 230 -17.17 1.72 7.01
C VAL A 230 -17.88 0.44 6.61
N ASP A 231 -18.39 -0.29 7.58
CA ASP A 231 -19.19 -1.50 7.36
C ASP A 231 -20.30 -1.23 6.35
N PRO A 232 -20.50 -2.09 5.33
CA PRO A 232 -21.56 -1.92 4.35
C PRO A 232 -22.95 -1.65 4.95
N GLY A 233 -23.28 -2.29 6.08
CA GLY A 233 -24.54 -2.09 6.81
C GLY A 233 -24.69 -0.72 7.48
N HIS A 234 -23.58 0.01 7.67
CA HIS A 234 -23.54 1.32 8.30
C HIS A 234 -23.22 2.47 7.35
N GLN A 235 -23.10 2.21 6.05
CA GLN A 235 -22.87 3.25 5.05
C GLN A 235 -24.06 4.19 4.91
N GLY A 236 -23.80 5.43 4.41
CA GLY A 236 -24.82 6.46 4.23
C GLY A 236 -25.21 7.22 5.52
N ARG A 237 -24.63 6.89 6.65
CA ARG A 237 -24.90 7.51 7.96
C ARG A 237 -23.89 8.60 8.38
N GLY A 238 -23.06 9.07 7.44
CA GLY A 238 -22.08 10.13 7.70
C GLY A 238 -20.75 9.63 8.32
N LEU A 239 -20.57 8.32 8.55
CA LEU A 239 -19.39 7.78 9.23
C LEU A 239 -18.08 8.03 8.46
N GLY A 240 -18.10 8.01 7.12
CA GLY A 240 -16.91 8.34 6.33
C GLY A 240 -16.42 9.77 6.55
N HIS A 241 -17.34 10.73 6.66
CA HIS A 241 -17.01 12.12 7.00
C HIS A 241 -16.52 12.22 8.46
N LEU A 242 -17.22 11.60 9.39
CA LEU A 242 -16.81 11.52 10.81
C LEU A 242 -15.36 11.03 10.93
N LEU A 243 -15.02 9.90 10.28
CA LEU A 243 -13.69 9.30 10.33
C LEU A 243 -12.62 10.22 9.73
N THR A 244 -12.90 10.81 8.57
CA THR A 244 -11.94 11.71 7.90
C THR A 244 -11.63 12.94 8.75
N GLU A 245 -12.65 13.61 9.29
CA GLU A 245 -12.46 14.80 10.14
C GLU A 245 -11.80 14.42 11.48
N THR A 246 -12.18 13.28 12.07
CA THR A 246 -11.56 12.80 13.31
C THR A 246 -10.08 12.48 13.10
N ALA A 247 -9.74 11.83 11.99
CA ALA A 247 -8.35 11.54 11.61
C ALA A 247 -7.54 12.82 11.42
N LEU A 248 -8.08 13.82 10.72
CA LEU A 248 -7.39 15.10 10.51
C LEU A 248 -7.09 15.82 11.84
N VAL A 249 -8.08 15.88 12.76
CA VAL A 249 -7.86 16.46 14.08
C VAL A 249 -6.81 15.67 14.86
N HIS A 250 -6.90 14.33 14.83
CA HIS A 250 -5.92 13.46 15.49
C HIS A 250 -4.50 13.68 14.94
N LEU A 251 -4.33 13.76 13.61
CA LEU A 251 -3.03 14.04 12.99
C LEU A 251 -2.47 15.41 13.38
N ALA A 252 -3.34 16.43 13.52
CA ALA A 252 -2.93 17.74 14.05
C ALA A 252 -2.42 17.64 15.50
N GLU A 253 -3.13 16.91 16.36
CA GLU A 253 -2.73 16.64 17.75
C GLU A 253 -1.40 15.87 17.83
N ARG A 254 -1.11 15.03 16.80
CA ARG A 254 0.16 14.33 16.64
C ARG A 254 1.30 15.22 16.08
N GLY A 255 1.01 16.49 15.75
CA GLY A 255 1.98 17.45 15.23
C GLY A 255 2.27 17.32 13.74
N CYS A 256 1.44 16.59 12.98
CA CYS A 256 1.57 16.52 11.53
C CYS A 256 1.24 17.87 10.89
N THR A 257 1.98 18.21 9.82
CA THR A 257 1.74 19.43 9.03
C THR A 257 1.03 19.14 7.72
N ARG A 258 1.07 17.89 7.25
CA ARG A 258 0.45 17.39 6.03
C ARG A 258 -0.29 16.10 6.32
N ALA A 259 -1.49 15.97 5.77
CA ALA A 259 -2.24 14.70 5.73
C ALA A 259 -2.25 14.17 4.29
N LEU A 260 -2.08 12.86 4.13
CA LEU A 260 -2.14 12.19 2.83
C LEU A 260 -2.98 10.92 2.92
N LEU A 261 -3.43 10.43 1.79
CA LEU A 261 -4.14 9.16 1.66
C LEU A 261 -3.99 8.58 0.25
N TYR A 262 -4.27 7.28 0.15
CA TYR A 262 -4.34 6.56 -1.11
C TYR A 262 -5.78 6.13 -1.37
N VAL A 263 -6.26 6.30 -2.60
CA VAL A 263 -7.62 5.92 -2.99
C VAL A 263 -7.68 5.50 -4.44
N ASP A 264 -8.44 4.45 -4.76
CA ASP A 264 -8.68 4.05 -6.14
C ASP A 264 -9.33 5.18 -6.95
N GLY A 265 -8.78 5.45 -8.13
CA GLY A 265 -9.24 6.53 -9.00
C GLY A 265 -10.68 6.34 -9.47
N ASP A 266 -11.17 5.11 -9.53
CA ASP A 266 -12.55 4.75 -9.87
C ASP A 266 -13.51 4.76 -8.66
N ASN A 267 -13.00 4.81 -7.44
CA ASN A 267 -13.81 4.97 -6.23
C ASN A 267 -14.29 6.42 -6.04
N LEU A 268 -15.12 6.88 -6.97
CA LEU A 268 -15.62 8.26 -6.99
C LEU A 268 -16.31 8.68 -5.69
N ARG A 269 -16.88 7.72 -4.95
CA ARG A 269 -17.53 7.99 -3.66
C ARG A 269 -16.51 8.43 -2.62
N ALA A 270 -15.43 7.69 -2.45
CA ALA A 270 -14.38 8.01 -1.51
C ALA A 270 -13.63 9.28 -1.93
N VAL A 271 -13.26 9.41 -3.22
CA VAL A 271 -12.63 10.62 -3.78
C VAL A 271 -13.45 11.87 -3.47
N ASN A 272 -14.78 11.81 -3.60
CA ASN A 272 -15.65 12.95 -3.29
C ASN A 272 -15.70 13.28 -1.78
N VAL A 273 -15.62 12.27 -0.89
CA VAL A 273 -15.50 12.49 0.56
C VAL A 273 -14.21 13.25 0.86
N TYR A 274 -13.09 12.79 0.33
CA TYR A 274 -11.79 13.40 0.57
C TYR A 274 -11.66 14.81 -0.03
N ARG A 275 -12.18 15.03 -1.24
CA ARG A 275 -12.23 16.39 -1.83
C ARG A 275 -13.04 17.37 -0.99
N ARG A 276 -14.19 16.94 -0.44
CA ARG A 276 -14.98 17.77 0.49
C ARG A 276 -14.24 18.07 1.80
N ALA A 277 -13.38 17.16 2.24
CA ALA A 277 -12.49 17.36 3.38
C ALA A 277 -11.24 18.18 3.03
N GLY A 278 -11.12 18.71 1.81
CA GLY A 278 -10.05 19.60 1.36
C GLY A 278 -8.80 18.89 0.88
N PHE A 279 -8.88 17.60 0.54
CA PHE A 279 -7.78 16.90 -0.12
C PHE A 279 -7.78 17.17 -1.62
N ASP A 280 -6.60 17.43 -2.18
CA ASP A 280 -6.34 17.57 -3.60
C ASP A 280 -5.51 16.40 -4.12
N LEU A 281 -5.56 16.17 -5.44
CA LEU A 281 -4.72 15.16 -6.08
C LEU A 281 -3.27 15.64 -6.10
N ALA A 282 -2.39 14.92 -5.40
CA ALA A 282 -0.96 15.20 -5.33
C ALA A 282 -0.15 14.36 -6.33
N ASP A 283 -0.48 13.08 -6.47
CA ASP A 283 0.24 12.14 -7.34
C ASP A 283 -0.67 10.96 -7.75
N ARG A 284 -0.16 10.08 -8.63
CA ARG A 284 -0.83 8.86 -9.06
C ARG A 284 0.15 7.69 -9.06
N HIS A 285 -0.32 6.56 -8.57
CA HIS A 285 0.33 5.27 -8.78
C HIS A 285 -0.47 4.50 -9.82
N VAL A 286 0.21 3.72 -10.64
CA VAL A 286 -0.41 3.04 -11.78
C VAL A 286 -0.08 1.55 -11.71
N LEU A 287 -1.11 0.72 -11.77
CA LEU A 287 -0.97 -0.71 -12.01
C LEU A 287 -1.05 -0.93 -13.52
N VAL A 288 0.02 -1.45 -14.10
CA VAL A 288 0.07 -1.78 -15.53
C VAL A 288 0.01 -3.28 -15.75
N ARG A 289 -0.56 -3.73 -16.86
CA ARG A 289 -0.67 -5.14 -17.22
C ARG A 289 0.65 -5.65 -17.79
N GLY A 290 1.28 -6.60 -17.09
CA GLY A 290 2.32 -7.44 -17.67
C GLY A 290 1.68 -8.51 -18.57
N THR A 291 1.68 -8.29 -19.88
CA THR A 291 1.17 -9.29 -20.83
C THR A 291 2.08 -10.50 -20.91
N PRO A 292 1.55 -11.71 -21.18
CA PRO A 292 2.36 -12.87 -21.53
C PRO A 292 3.33 -12.55 -22.67
N ALA A 293 4.50 -13.18 -22.68
CA ALA A 293 5.39 -13.10 -23.83
C ALA A 293 4.62 -13.61 -25.07
N THR A 294 4.49 -12.77 -26.08
CA THR A 294 3.99 -13.21 -27.38
C THR A 294 4.95 -14.28 -27.90
N ARG A 295 4.47 -15.50 -28.11
CA ARG A 295 5.25 -16.60 -28.68
C ARG A 295 5.57 -16.33 -30.16
#